data_ad95555404f370a5b59359d5928a23bf
#
_entry.id   ad95555404f370a5b59359d5928a23bf
#
_cell.length_a   1.000
_cell.length_b   1.000
_cell.length_c   1.000
_cell.angle_alpha   90.00
_cell.angle_beta   90.00
_cell.angle_gamma   90.00
#
_symmetry.space_group_name_H-M   'P 1'
#
loop_
_entity.id
_entity.type
_entity.pdbx_description
1 polymer ?
#
loop_
_entity_poly.entity_id
_entity_poly.type
_entity_poly.pdbx_seq_one_letter_code
_entity_poly.pdbx_strand_id
1 'polypeptide(L)'
;MASLSLKNVCKVYPNGFVAVKDFNLEIADQEFIIFVGPSGCGKSTTLRMIAGLEEISSGELWIGDKLVNDVEPKDRDIAMVFQNYALYPHMSVYDNMAFGLKLRKVPKDEIDKSVHEAAKILDIEHLLDRKPKALSGGQRQRVAMGRAIVRSPKVFLMDEPLSNLDAKLRVQMRVEISKLHKRLQTTIIYVTHDQTEAMTLGTRIVVLKDGIIQQVDTPQNLYNTPNNIFVAGFIGSPQMNLIDAAVSQEGSQAVLKMSEEVTIKLPAEKSKKLIDEGYVGKTVVVGIRPEDVKDDPEFIAAHQDAKFKATIRVYELLGAEVNLHYEIGDVTCTAKVNPRTTARPGDEVEFAMDVTRLHVFDKETEMVITH
;
A
#
# COMPACT_ATOMS: atom_id res chain seq x y z
N MET A 1 20.21 10.09 -12.17
CA MET A 1 19.13 9.17 -11.87
C MET A 1 17.97 9.55 -12.72
N ALA A 2 16.80 8.97 -12.63
CA ALA A 2 15.78 9.28 -13.63
C ALA A 2 14.38 9.32 -13.01
N SER A 3 13.59 10.32 -13.43
CA SER A 3 12.15 10.35 -13.31
C SER A 3 11.50 9.35 -14.28
N LEU A 4 10.26 8.97 -14.02
CA LEU A 4 9.45 8.19 -14.97
C LEU A 4 8.13 8.91 -15.21
N SER A 5 7.63 8.81 -16.46
CA SER A 5 6.32 9.29 -16.84
C SER A 5 5.58 8.20 -17.60
N LEU A 6 4.42 7.80 -17.11
CA LEU A 6 3.48 6.90 -17.77
C LEU A 6 2.28 7.73 -18.21
N LYS A 7 2.00 7.75 -19.51
CA LYS A 7 0.93 8.56 -20.10
C LYS A 7 -0.05 7.65 -20.85
N ASN A 8 -1.26 7.53 -20.29
CA ASN A 8 -2.36 6.72 -20.84
C ASN A 8 -1.93 5.28 -21.18
N VAL A 9 -1.05 4.70 -20.35
CA VAL A 9 -0.51 3.37 -20.57
C VAL A 9 -1.60 2.32 -20.37
N CYS A 10 -1.78 1.47 -21.38
CA CYS A 10 -2.74 0.37 -21.36
C CYS A 10 -2.05 -0.96 -21.69
N LYS A 11 -2.57 -2.04 -21.10
CA LYS A 11 -2.22 -3.41 -21.48
C LYS A 11 -3.47 -4.22 -21.76
N VAL A 12 -3.57 -4.70 -22.97
CA VAL A 12 -4.61 -5.63 -23.44
C VAL A 12 -3.92 -6.90 -23.92
N TYR A 13 -4.29 -8.03 -23.34
CA TYR A 13 -3.77 -9.34 -23.77
C TYR A 13 -4.51 -9.86 -25.01
N PRO A 14 -3.92 -10.81 -25.78
CA PRO A 14 -4.54 -11.35 -27.01
C PRO A 14 -5.94 -11.94 -26.83
N ASN A 15 -6.26 -12.39 -25.61
CA ASN A 15 -7.59 -12.92 -25.26
C ASN A 15 -8.62 -11.82 -24.95
N GLY A 16 -8.28 -10.54 -25.13
CA GLY A 16 -9.15 -9.40 -24.85
C GLY A 16 -9.14 -8.93 -23.39
N PHE A 17 -8.41 -9.59 -22.50
CA PHE A 17 -8.31 -9.17 -21.10
C PHE A 17 -7.52 -7.86 -20.96
N VAL A 18 -8.16 -6.84 -20.38
CA VAL A 18 -7.55 -5.54 -20.08
C VAL A 18 -6.92 -5.60 -18.68
N ALA A 19 -5.61 -5.71 -18.62
CA ALA A 19 -4.88 -5.84 -17.35
C ALA A 19 -4.50 -4.48 -16.74
N VAL A 20 -4.31 -3.45 -17.58
CA VAL A 20 -3.99 -2.08 -17.18
C VAL A 20 -4.74 -1.13 -18.12
N LYS A 21 -5.39 -0.12 -17.56
CA LYS A 21 -6.23 0.83 -18.29
C LYS A 21 -5.91 2.26 -17.89
N ASP A 22 -5.62 3.10 -18.89
CA ASP A 22 -5.42 4.55 -18.77
C ASP A 22 -4.49 4.92 -17.58
N PHE A 23 -3.38 4.18 -17.45
CA PHE A 23 -2.46 4.36 -16.35
C PHE A 23 -1.63 5.63 -16.56
N ASN A 24 -1.91 6.66 -15.75
CA ASN A 24 -1.23 7.95 -15.77
C ASN A 24 -0.50 8.15 -14.45
N LEU A 25 0.84 8.29 -14.49
CA LEU A 25 1.66 8.46 -13.30
C LEU A 25 2.96 9.17 -13.62
N GLU A 26 3.23 10.23 -12.85
CA GLU A 26 4.52 10.89 -12.83
C GLU A 26 5.28 10.46 -11.56
N ILE A 27 6.50 9.96 -11.73
CA ILE A 27 7.40 9.53 -10.65
C ILE A 27 8.63 10.44 -10.69
N ALA A 28 8.87 11.13 -9.59
CA ALA A 28 10.02 12.02 -9.48
C ALA A 28 11.33 11.25 -9.38
N ASP A 29 12.45 11.91 -9.71
CA ASP A 29 13.77 11.35 -9.45
C ASP A 29 13.97 11.09 -7.95
N GLN A 30 14.58 9.96 -7.61
CA GLN A 30 14.85 9.50 -6.23
C GLN A 30 13.58 9.19 -5.41
N GLU A 31 12.42 9.11 -6.03
CA GLU A 31 11.18 8.74 -5.36
C GLU A 31 11.12 7.24 -5.06
N PHE A 32 10.55 6.87 -3.89
CA PHE A 32 10.21 5.50 -3.55
C PHE A 32 8.69 5.31 -3.68
N ILE A 33 8.25 4.87 -4.84
CA ILE A 33 6.83 4.66 -5.11
C ILE A 33 6.44 3.20 -4.97
N ILE A 34 5.28 2.94 -4.37
CA ILE A 34 4.79 1.59 -4.13
C ILE A 34 3.46 1.36 -4.84
N PHE A 35 3.33 0.26 -5.56
CA PHE A 35 2.08 -0.21 -6.14
C PHE A 35 1.45 -1.23 -5.22
N VAL A 36 0.22 -0.96 -4.76
CA VAL A 36 -0.56 -1.88 -3.93
C VAL A 36 -1.94 -2.11 -4.52
N GLY A 37 -2.56 -3.22 -4.16
CA GLY A 37 -3.92 -3.58 -4.56
C GLY A 37 -4.13 -5.09 -4.50
N PRO A 38 -5.34 -5.57 -4.73
CA PRO A 38 -5.68 -7.00 -4.75
C PRO A 38 -4.87 -7.80 -5.78
N SER A 39 -4.88 -9.12 -5.65
CA SER A 39 -4.28 -10.00 -6.66
C SER A 39 -4.95 -9.77 -8.02
N GLY A 40 -4.13 -9.71 -9.09
CA GLY A 40 -4.65 -9.52 -10.44
C GLY A 40 -4.99 -8.07 -10.85
N CYS A 41 -4.83 -7.06 -9.98
CA CYS A 41 -5.16 -5.67 -10.30
C CYS A 41 -4.14 -4.94 -11.21
N GLY A 42 -3.17 -5.63 -11.80
CA GLY A 42 -2.25 -5.05 -12.80
C GLY A 42 -0.88 -4.59 -12.28
N LYS A 43 -0.56 -4.69 -10.97
CA LYS A 43 0.72 -4.24 -10.37
C LYS A 43 1.96 -4.81 -11.08
N SER A 44 2.10 -6.14 -11.06
CA SER A 44 3.26 -6.81 -11.67
C SER A 44 3.27 -6.66 -13.20
N THR A 45 2.10 -6.56 -13.84
CA THR A 45 2.01 -6.27 -15.27
C THR A 45 2.59 -4.88 -15.58
N THR A 46 2.20 -3.85 -14.82
CA THR A 46 2.75 -2.49 -14.96
C THR A 46 4.24 -2.47 -14.69
N LEU A 47 4.70 -3.14 -13.63
CA LEU A 47 6.13 -3.24 -13.33
C LEU A 47 6.91 -3.91 -14.49
N ARG A 48 6.37 -4.97 -15.07
CA ARG A 48 6.99 -5.67 -16.22
C ARG A 48 6.98 -4.84 -17.50
N MET A 49 5.93 -4.03 -17.73
CA MET A 49 5.93 -3.05 -18.84
C MET A 49 7.04 -2.01 -18.66
N ILE A 50 7.24 -1.51 -17.44
CA ILE A 50 8.36 -0.59 -17.13
C ILE A 50 9.71 -1.28 -17.36
N ALA A 51 9.80 -2.56 -17.00
CA ALA A 51 11.00 -3.37 -17.22
C ALA A 51 11.27 -3.71 -18.71
N GLY A 52 10.27 -3.55 -19.60
CA GLY A 52 10.33 -4.02 -20.97
C GLY A 52 10.20 -5.54 -21.13
N LEU A 53 9.73 -6.22 -20.08
CA LEU A 53 9.44 -7.65 -20.07
C LEU A 53 8.01 -7.97 -20.53
N GLU A 54 7.19 -6.94 -20.68
CA GLU A 54 5.83 -6.99 -21.17
C GLU A 54 5.61 -5.80 -22.13
N GLU A 55 4.97 -6.03 -23.27
CA GLU A 55 4.69 -4.99 -24.23
C GLU A 55 3.57 -4.06 -23.77
N ILE A 56 3.71 -2.76 -24.03
CA ILE A 56 2.68 -1.75 -23.85
C ILE A 56 1.74 -1.80 -25.07
N SER A 57 0.43 -1.96 -24.84
CA SER A 57 -0.55 -2.01 -25.93
C SER A 57 -0.86 -0.63 -26.51
N SER A 58 -0.89 0.40 -25.65
CA SER A 58 -1.03 1.82 -26.05
C SER A 58 -0.55 2.73 -24.94
N GLY A 59 -0.34 4.01 -25.27
CA GLY A 59 0.21 5.01 -24.36
C GLY A 59 1.74 5.09 -24.44
N GLU A 60 2.35 5.88 -23.56
CA GLU A 60 3.77 6.19 -23.60
C GLU A 60 4.43 5.97 -22.25
N LEU A 61 5.61 5.37 -22.26
CA LEU A 61 6.48 5.22 -21.08
C LEU A 61 7.81 5.95 -21.33
N TRP A 62 8.11 6.89 -20.46
CA TRP A 62 9.34 7.66 -20.48
C TRP A 62 10.20 7.34 -19.26
N ILE A 63 11.51 7.21 -19.45
CA ILE A 63 12.51 7.14 -18.38
C ILE A 63 13.49 8.29 -18.59
N GLY A 64 13.44 9.30 -17.72
CA GLY A 64 14.04 10.60 -17.99
C GLY A 64 13.42 11.20 -19.26
N ASP A 65 14.27 11.65 -20.17
CA ASP A 65 13.86 12.27 -21.44
C ASP A 65 13.70 11.26 -22.60
N LYS A 66 13.79 9.96 -22.31
CA LYS A 66 13.75 8.91 -23.34
C LYS A 66 12.44 8.15 -23.33
N LEU A 67 11.73 8.12 -24.47
CA LEU A 67 10.61 7.20 -24.72
C LEU A 67 11.18 5.78 -24.83
N VAL A 68 10.64 4.83 -24.04
CA VAL A 68 11.21 3.48 -23.92
C VAL A 68 10.27 2.35 -24.32
N ASN A 69 9.14 2.66 -24.94
CA ASN A 69 8.17 1.64 -25.36
C ASN A 69 8.84 0.47 -26.12
N ASP A 70 9.65 0.79 -27.14
CA ASP A 70 10.31 -0.18 -28.02
C ASP A 70 11.79 -0.44 -27.63
N VAL A 71 12.23 0.05 -26.45
CA VAL A 71 13.59 -0.16 -25.97
C VAL A 71 13.67 -1.49 -25.24
N GLU A 72 14.63 -2.35 -25.65
CA GLU A 72 14.83 -3.63 -24.99
C GLU A 72 15.21 -3.49 -23.49
N PRO A 73 14.85 -4.45 -22.64
CA PRO A 73 15.13 -4.40 -21.18
C PRO A 73 16.57 -4.10 -20.80
N LYS A 74 17.54 -4.64 -21.57
CA LYS A 74 18.97 -4.45 -21.31
C LYS A 74 19.44 -3.00 -21.50
N ASP A 75 18.69 -2.21 -22.31
CA ASP A 75 19.07 -0.84 -22.73
C ASP A 75 18.22 0.24 -22.03
N ARG A 76 17.33 -0.16 -21.10
CA ARG A 76 16.49 0.76 -20.29
C ARG A 76 17.19 1.33 -19.06
N ASP A 77 18.41 0.88 -18.76
CA ASP A 77 19.19 1.28 -17.57
C ASP A 77 18.44 1.06 -16.24
N ILE A 78 17.76 -0.05 -16.15
CA ILE A 78 16.99 -0.49 -14.98
C ILE A 78 17.59 -1.76 -14.38
N ALA A 79 17.27 -2.02 -13.12
CA ALA A 79 17.50 -3.33 -12.48
C ALA A 79 16.22 -3.84 -11.82
N MET A 80 15.96 -5.14 -11.92
CA MET A 80 14.78 -5.77 -11.34
C MET A 80 15.14 -6.87 -10.35
N VAL A 81 14.48 -6.83 -9.19
CA VAL A 81 14.49 -7.90 -8.18
C VAL A 81 13.16 -8.63 -8.27
N PHE A 82 13.22 -9.93 -8.54
CA PHE A 82 12.04 -10.78 -8.69
C PHE A 82 11.62 -11.41 -7.36
N GLN A 83 10.38 -11.78 -7.25
CA GLN A 83 9.78 -12.43 -6.08
C GLN A 83 10.54 -13.71 -5.65
N ASN A 84 11.04 -14.50 -6.59
CA ASN A 84 11.80 -15.72 -6.34
C ASN A 84 13.32 -15.50 -6.30
N TYR A 85 13.75 -14.22 -6.23
CA TYR A 85 15.16 -13.79 -6.25
C TYR A 85 15.90 -14.10 -7.54
N ALA A 86 15.51 -15.11 -8.31
CA ALA A 86 16.09 -15.55 -9.59
C ALA A 86 17.63 -15.67 -9.55
N LEU A 87 18.19 -16.21 -8.46
CA LEU A 87 19.64 -16.43 -8.33
C LEU A 87 20.06 -17.65 -9.16
N TYR A 88 21.25 -17.58 -9.77
CA TYR A 88 21.87 -18.70 -10.45
C TYR A 88 22.41 -19.70 -9.44
N PRO A 89 21.82 -20.91 -9.30
CA PRO A 89 22.13 -21.81 -8.17
C PRO A 89 23.52 -22.45 -8.23
N HIS A 90 24.12 -22.50 -9.39
CA HIS A 90 25.46 -23.06 -9.64
C HIS A 90 26.59 -22.05 -9.41
N MET A 91 26.27 -20.73 -9.41
CA MET A 91 27.22 -19.65 -9.21
C MET A 91 27.38 -19.30 -7.72
N SER A 92 28.55 -18.79 -7.34
CA SER A 92 28.77 -18.20 -6.02
C SER A 92 27.96 -16.90 -5.85
N VAL A 93 27.91 -16.35 -4.63
CA VAL A 93 27.33 -15.01 -4.38
C VAL A 93 28.07 -13.96 -5.21
N TYR A 94 29.40 -14.00 -5.19
CA TYR A 94 30.24 -13.11 -6.00
C TYR A 94 29.86 -13.20 -7.48
N ASP A 95 29.80 -14.40 -8.05
CA ASP A 95 29.49 -14.61 -9.46
C ASP A 95 28.07 -14.18 -9.82
N ASN A 96 27.08 -14.42 -8.93
CA ASN A 96 25.72 -13.89 -9.10
C ASN A 96 25.70 -12.37 -9.21
N MET A 97 26.43 -11.69 -8.34
CA MET A 97 26.52 -10.22 -8.36
C MET A 97 27.29 -9.71 -9.58
N ALA A 98 28.41 -10.33 -9.90
CA ALA A 98 29.28 -9.94 -11.01
C ALA A 98 28.72 -10.22 -12.40
N PHE A 99 27.71 -11.13 -12.53
CA PHE A 99 27.26 -11.68 -13.80
C PHE A 99 26.89 -10.60 -14.84
N GLY A 100 26.09 -9.62 -14.44
CA GLY A 100 25.65 -8.54 -15.34
C GLY A 100 26.80 -7.68 -15.85
N LEU A 101 27.82 -7.42 -15.02
CA LEU A 101 29.02 -6.67 -15.39
C LEU A 101 29.94 -7.46 -16.31
N LYS A 102 30.07 -8.79 -16.05
CA LYS A 102 30.83 -9.71 -16.93
C LYS A 102 30.23 -9.74 -18.34
N LEU A 103 28.89 -9.79 -18.47
CA LEU A 103 28.22 -9.74 -19.78
C LEU A 103 28.48 -8.43 -20.53
N ARG A 104 28.60 -7.32 -19.81
CA ARG A 104 28.94 -5.99 -20.37
C ARG A 104 30.44 -5.82 -20.65
N LYS A 105 31.24 -6.85 -20.40
CA LYS A 105 32.70 -6.86 -20.58
C LYS A 105 33.43 -5.76 -19.79
N VAL A 106 32.91 -5.44 -18.59
CA VAL A 106 33.55 -4.50 -17.66
C VAL A 106 34.90 -5.10 -17.20
N PRO A 107 35.98 -4.30 -17.02
CA PRO A 107 37.25 -4.78 -16.50
C PRO A 107 37.14 -5.49 -15.16
N LYS A 108 37.95 -6.53 -14.94
CA LYS A 108 37.84 -7.40 -13.76
C LYS A 108 38.05 -6.66 -12.44
N ASP A 109 38.94 -5.73 -12.39
CA ASP A 109 39.24 -4.88 -11.23
C ASP A 109 38.07 -3.96 -10.87
N GLU A 110 37.37 -3.42 -11.85
CA GLU A 110 36.16 -2.63 -11.65
C GLU A 110 34.99 -3.53 -11.17
N ILE A 111 34.85 -4.74 -11.71
CA ILE A 111 33.85 -5.72 -11.23
C ILE A 111 34.12 -6.04 -9.77
N ASP A 112 35.36 -6.36 -9.42
CA ASP A 112 35.75 -6.74 -8.06
C ASP A 112 35.43 -5.62 -7.07
N LYS A 113 35.82 -4.40 -7.41
CA LYS A 113 35.50 -3.21 -6.62
C LYS A 113 33.98 -3.04 -6.42
N SER A 114 33.22 -3.07 -7.50
CA SER A 114 31.74 -2.86 -7.44
C SER A 114 31.04 -3.96 -6.64
N VAL A 115 31.48 -5.22 -6.76
CA VAL A 115 30.91 -6.34 -6.01
C VAL A 115 31.18 -6.19 -4.52
N HIS A 116 32.43 -5.88 -4.13
CA HIS A 116 32.78 -5.69 -2.72
C HIS A 116 32.09 -4.46 -2.10
N GLU A 117 31.98 -3.36 -2.83
CA GLU A 117 31.23 -2.19 -2.38
C GLU A 117 29.76 -2.52 -2.14
N ALA A 118 29.09 -3.19 -3.07
CA ALA A 118 27.69 -3.62 -2.92
C ALA A 118 27.51 -4.65 -1.80
N ALA A 119 28.44 -5.62 -1.70
CA ALA A 119 28.42 -6.62 -0.64
C ALA A 119 28.58 -6.00 0.76
N LYS A 120 29.41 -4.99 0.90
CA LYS A 120 29.62 -4.23 2.13
C LYS A 120 28.37 -3.39 2.50
N ILE A 121 27.70 -2.79 1.49
CA ILE A 121 26.45 -2.07 1.69
C ILE A 121 25.38 -2.98 2.31
N LEU A 122 25.32 -4.25 1.86
CA LEU A 122 24.32 -5.23 2.22
C LEU A 122 24.73 -6.16 3.36
N ASP A 123 25.93 -5.99 3.93
CA ASP A 123 26.48 -6.85 4.98
C ASP A 123 26.52 -8.33 4.57
N ILE A 124 26.97 -8.63 3.35
CA ILE A 124 27.10 -9.98 2.80
C ILE A 124 28.51 -10.31 2.29
N GLU A 125 29.51 -9.50 2.58
CA GLU A 125 30.89 -9.68 2.13
C GLU A 125 31.44 -11.05 2.55
N HIS A 126 31.12 -11.49 3.76
CA HIS A 126 31.49 -12.80 4.32
C HIS A 126 30.79 -14.00 3.65
N LEU A 127 29.88 -13.76 2.70
CA LEU A 127 29.11 -14.78 1.98
C LEU A 127 29.53 -14.91 0.52
N LEU A 128 30.47 -14.09 0.00
CA LEU A 128 30.80 -14.00 -1.43
C LEU A 128 31.18 -15.34 -2.08
N ASP A 129 31.83 -16.22 -1.34
CA ASP A 129 32.24 -17.55 -1.84
C ASP A 129 31.13 -18.61 -1.72
N ARG A 130 30.04 -18.32 -1.02
CA ARG A 130 28.97 -19.30 -0.82
C ARG A 130 28.06 -19.40 -2.05
N LYS A 131 27.37 -20.55 -2.17
CA LYS A 131 26.32 -20.76 -3.19
C LYS A 131 24.94 -20.49 -2.61
N PRO A 132 23.92 -20.14 -3.43
CA PRO A 132 22.56 -19.82 -2.97
C PRO A 132 21.91 -20.87 -2.06
N LYS A 133 22.21 -22.17 -2.27
CA LYS A 133 21.66 -23.25 -1.43
C LYS A 133 22.12 -23.21 0.04
N ALA A 134 23.25 -22.56 0.31
CA ALA A 134 23.83 -22.42 1.66
C ALA A 134 23.40 -21.11 2.35
N LEU A 135 22.43 -20.38 1.80
CA LEU A 135 21.97 -19.08 2.30
C LEU A 135 20.57 -19.18 2.89
N SER A 136 20.30 -18.36 3.92
CA SER A 136 18.94 -18.11 4.40
C SER A 136 18.11 -17.30 3.39
N GLY A 137 16.78 -17.23 3.57
CA GLY A 137 15.89 -16.44 2.71
C GLY A 137 16.33 -14.99 2.59
N GLY A 138 16.60 -14.31 3.70
CA GLY A 138 17.05 -12.92 3.72
C GLY A 138 18.44 -12.72 3.11
N GLN A 139 19.34 -13.70 3.28
CA GLN A 139 20.65 -13.64 2.62
C GLN A 139 20.50 -13.78 1.09
N ARG A 140 19.65 -14.68 0.59
CA ARG A 140 19.35 -14.78 -0.84
C ARG A 140 18.77 -13.48 -1.39
N GLN A 141 17.88 -12.85 -0.65
CA GLN A 141 17.32 -11.55 -1.04
C GLN A 141 18.40 -10.47 -1.11
N ARG A 142 19.26 -10.34 -0.10
CA ARG A 142 20.38 -9.39 -0.13
C ARG A 142 21.29 -9.64 -1.33
N VAL A 143 21.55 -10.88 -1.70
CA VAL A 143 22.32 -11.22 -2.90
C VAL A 143 21.61 -10.76 -4.19
N ALA A 144 20.29 -10.95 -4.28
CA ALA A 144 19.51 -10.46 -5.42
C ALA A 144 19.52 -8.93 -5.53
N MET A 145 19.44 -8.24 -4.40
CA MET A 145 19.61 -6.77 -4.34
C MET A 145 21.03 -6.38 -4.74
N GLY A 146 22.05 -7.07 -4.25
CA GLY A 146 23.46 -6.83 -4.62
C GLY A 146 23.68 -6.96 -6.13
N ARG A 147 23.14 -8.01 -6.77
CA ARG A 147 23.18 -8.18 -8.22
C ARG A 147 22.56 -7.00 -8.98
N ALA A 148 21.55 -6.37 -8.40
CA ALA A 148 20.92 -5.18 -8.98
C ALA A 148 21.76 -3.92 -8.74
N ILE A 149 22.30 -3.72 -7.53
CA ILE A 149 23.08 -2.54 -7.11
C ILE A 149 24.37 -2.39 -7.89
N VAL A 150 25.13 -3.47 -8.13
CA VAL A 150 26.42 -3.42 -8.82
C VAL A 150 26.34 -2.78 -10.22
N ARG A 151 25.14 -2.73 -10.81
CA ARG A 151 24.91 -2.12 -12.13
C ARG A 151 24.70 -0.62 -12.05
N SER A 152 24.56 -0.04 -10.86
CA SER A 152 24.23 1.38 -10.62
C SER A 152 23.06 1.85 -11.50
N PRO A 153 21.90 1.16 -11.49
CA PRO A 153 20.80 1.46 -12.39
C PRO A 153 20.18 2.81 -12.05
N LYS A 154 19.56 3.46 -13.06
CA LYS A 154 18.79 4.69 -12.84
C LYS A 154 17.50 4.43 -12.07
N VAL A 155 16.89 3.26 -12.24
CA VAL A 155 15.63 2.86 -11.61
C VAL A 155 15.73 1.43 -11.08
N PHE A 156 15.29 1.22 -9.85
CA PHE A 156 15.10 -0.10 -9.24
C PHE A 156 13.64 -0.54 -9.33
N LEU A 157 13.41 -1.74 -9.82
CA LEU A 157 12.11 -2.40 -9.85
C LEU A 157 12.12 -3.59 -8.90
N MET A 158 11.14 -3.68 -8.01
CA MET A 158 11.03 -4.76 -7.02
C MET A 158 9.64 -5.39 -7.07
N ASP A 159 9.55 -6.65 -7.53
CA ASP A 159 8.30 -7.41 -7.63
C ASP A 159 8.15 -8.32 -6.41
N GLU A 160 7.36 -7.91 -5.43
CA GLU A 160 7.08 -8.61 -4.16
C GLU A 160 8.32 -9.21 -3.47
N PRO A 161 9.39 -8.45 -3.25
CA PRO A 161 10.67 -9.03 -2.85
C PRO A 161 10.67 -9.63 -1.45
N LEU A 162 9.71 -9.30 -0.57
CA LEU A 162 9.64 -9.79 0.81
C LEU A 162 8.60 -10.91 1.03
N SER A 163 7.79 -11.25 0.01
CA SER A 163 6.67 -12.19 0.15
C SER A 163 7.07 -13.59 0.65
N ASN A 164 8.27 -14.05 0.31
CA ASN A 164 8.78 -15.37 0.67
C ASN A 164 9.56 -15.42 2.01
N LEU A 165 9.49 -14.36 2.81
CA LEU A 165 10.17 -14.27 4.10
C LEU A 165 9.21 -14.46 5.28
N ASP A 166 9.71 -15.01 6.38
CA ASP A 166 8.99 -15.03 7.66
C ASP A 166 8.80 -13.60 8.22
N ALA A 167 7.84 -13.45 9.14
CA ALA A 167 7.44 -12.14 9.68
C ALA A 167 8.61 -11.36 10.32
N LYS A 168 9.48 -12.05 11.10
CA LYS A 168 10.61 -11.41 11.78
C LYS A 168 11.63 -10.88 10.75
N LEU A 169 11.96 -11.69 9.77
CA LEU A 169 12.91 -11.35 8.74
C LEU A 169 12.36 -10.25 7.82
N ARG A 170 11.05 -10.26 7.53
CA ARG A 170 10.37 -9.22 6.76
C ARG A 170 10.51 -7.84 7.42
N VAL A 171 10.31 -7.76 8.75
CA VAL A 171 10.53 -6.50 9.50
C VAL A 171 11.97 -6.00 9.35
N GLN A 172 12.97 -6.89 9.52
CA GLN A 172 14.37 -6.53 9.37
C GLN A 172 14.68 -6.02 7.96
N MET A 173 14.18 -6.74 6.95
CA MET A 173 14.44 -6.37 5.54
C MET A 173 13.77 -5.07 5.13
N ARG A 174 12.59 -4.71 5.66
CA ARG A 174 12.01 -3.39 5.44
C ARG A 174 12.94 -2.27 5.91
N VAL A 175 13.49 -2.40 7.10
CA VAL A 175 14.47 -1.43 7.64
C VAL A 175 15.69 -1.32 6.72
N GLU A 176 16.21 -2.45 6.24
CA GLU A 176 17.37 -2.47 5.34
C GLU A 176 17.08 -1.83 3.97
N ILE A 177 15.90 -2.09 3.39
CA ILE A 177 15.48 -1.46 2.13
C ILE A 177 15.32 0.05 2.30
N SER A 178 14.74 0.51 3.42
CA SER A 178 14.63 1.95 3.70
C SER A 178 16.01 2.63 3.83
N LYS A 179 16.95 1.99 4.54
CA LYS A 179 18.34 2.49 4.63
C LYS A 179 19.02 2.51 3.27
N LEU A 180 18.80 1.45 2.47
CA LEU A 180 19.37 1.33 1.14
C LEU A 180 18.89 2.44 0.20
N HIS A 181 17.58 2.74 0.18
CA HIS A 181 17.03 3.84 -0.60
C HIS A 181 17.70 5.19 -0.24
N LYS A 182 17.78 5.50 1.07
CA LYS A 182 18.44 6.72 1.55
C LYS A 182 19.92 6.81 1.13
N ARG A 183 20.61 5.68 1.04
CA ARG A 183 22.02 5.61 0.67
C ARG A 183 22.26 5.70 -0.84
N LEU A 184 21.42 5.03 -1.62
CA LEU A 184 21.55 4.97 -3.08
C LEU A 184 20.95 6.19 -3.77
N GLN A 185 19.97 6.85 -3.16
CA GLN A 185 19.24 7.98 -3.74
C GLN A 185 18.74 7.69 -5.16
N THR A 186 18.23 6.48 -5.38
CA THR A 186 17.79 5.98 -6.68
C THR A 186 16.27 5.86 -6.69
N THR A 187 15.63 6.12 -7.82
CA THR A 187 14.19 5.91 -7.98
C THR A 187 13.85 4.43 -7.83
N ILE A 188 12.89 4.12 -6.93
CA ILE A 188 12.45 2.75 -6.65
C ILE A 188 10.97 2.61 -6.97
N ILE A 189 10.61 1.58 -7.74
CA ILE A 189 9.23 1.14 -7.91
C ILE A 189 9.09 -0.23 -7.28
N TYR A 190 8.23 -0.34 -6.29
CA TYR A 190 8.07 -1.51 -5.45
C TYR A 190 6.64 -2.03 -5.53
N VAL A 191 6.46 -3.29 -5.83
CA VAL A 191 5.15 -3.96 -5.83
C VAL A 191 5.01 -4.79 -4.57
N THR A 192 3.89 -4.67 -3.90
CA THR A 192 3.53 -5.52 -2.76
C THR A 192 2.01 -5.67 -2.64
N HIS A 193 1.59 -6.71 -1.94
CA HIS A 193 0.22 -6.86 -1.43
C HIS A 193 0.15 -6.61 0.09
N ASP A 194 1.28 -6.37 0.76
CA ASP A 194 1.37 -6.08 2.19
C ASP A 194 1.25 -4.58 2.45
N GLN A 195 0.16 -4.17 3.10
CA GLN A 195 -0.10 -2.77 3.43
C GLN A 195 0.95 -2.18 4.38
N THR A 196 1.49 -3.00 5.30
CA THR A 196 2.52 -2.53 6.24
C THR A 196 3.81 -2.18 5.50
N GLU A 197 4.18 -2.96 4.47
CA GLU A 197 5.30 -2.61 3.60
C GLU A 197 5.05 -1.28 2.89
N ALA A 198 3.86 -1.12 2.32
CA ALA A 198 3.50 0.09 1.59
C ALA A 198 3.53 1.33 2.49
N MET A 199 2.90 1.26 3.65
CA MET A 199 2.81 2.37 4.60
C MET A 199 4.15 2.75 5.23
N THR A 200 5.13 1.81 5.30
CA THR A 200 6.41 2.06 5.97
C THR A 200 7.57 2.40 5.05
N LEU A 201 7.52 2.00 3.77
CA LEU A 201 8.62 2.17 2.83
C LEU A 201 8.39 3.30 1.81
N GLY A 202 7.14 3.46 1.36
CA GLY A 202 6.83 4.37 0.27
C GLY A 202 6.86 5.85 0.66
N THR A 203 7.37 6.69 -0.21
CA THR A 203 7.14 8.14 -0.15
C THR A 203 5.77 8.47 -0.71
N ARG A 204 5.34 7.75 -1.75
CA ARG A 204 3.97 7.72 -2.29
C ARG A 204 3.55 6.29 -2.56
N ILE A 205 2.25 6.06 -2.51
CA ILE A 205 1.61 4.78 -2.80
C ILE A 205 0.58 4.98 -3.91
N VAL A 206 0.59 4.06 -4.88
CA VAL A 206 -0.43 3.94 -5.93
C VAL A 206 -1.35 2.78 -5.55
N VAL A 207 -2.59 3.08 -5.23
CA VAL A 207 -3.62 2.07 -4.95
C VAL A 207 -4.30 1.68 -6.26
N LEU A 208 -4.26 0.41 -6.59
CA LEU A 208 -4.76 -0.16 -7.84
C LEU A 208 -5.95 -1.09 -7.61
N LYS A 209 -6.98 -0.98 -8.45
CA LYS A 209 -8.11 -1.92 -8.54
C LYS A 209 -8.45 -2.13 -10.03
N ASP A 210 -8.55 -3.39 -10.46
CA ASP A 210 -9.00 -3.77 -11.81
C ASP A 210 -8.28 -3.02 -12.96
N GLY A 211 -6.96 -2.87 -12.82
CA GLY A 211 -6.11 -2.21 -13.82
C GLY A 211 -6.15 -0.68 -13.79
N ILE A 212 -6.87 -0.07 -12.85
CA ILE A 212 -7.11 1.38 -12.76
C ILE A 212 -6.51 1.91 -11.45
N ILE A 213 -5.87 3.08 -11.52
CA ILE A 213 -5.42 3.83 -10.35
C ILE A 213 -6.65 4.38 -9.60
N GLN A 214 -6.78 4.04 -8.33
CA GLN A 214 -7.83 4.53 -7.45
C GLN A 214 -7.42 5.81 -6.72
N GLN A 215 -6.18 5.86 -6.23
CA GLN A 215 -5.59 7.03 -5.60
C GLN A 215 -4.07 6.92 -5.62
N VAL A 216 -3.40 8.07 -5.74
CA VAL A 216 -1.94 8.19 -5.60
C VAL A 216 -1.66 9.28 -4.58
N ASP A 217 -1.09 8.91 -3.45
CA ASP A 217 -0.80 9.87 -2.39
C ASP A 217 0.28 9.37 -1.42
N THR A 218 0.63 10.20 -0.44
CA THR A 218 1.44 9.79 0.70
C THR A 218 0.71 8.74 1.54
N PRO A 219 1.42 7.86 2.26
CA PRO A 219 0.80 6.91 3.18
C PRO A 219 -0.22 7.55 4.12
N GLN A 220 0.13 8.70 4.71
CA GLN A 220 -0.71 9.42 5.66
C GLN A 220 -2.02 9.92 5.03
N ASN A 221 -1.96 10.47 3.81
CA ASN A 221 -3.15 10.96 3.11
C ASN A 221 -4.08 9.82 2.69
N LEU A 222 -3.51 8.72 2.16
CA LEU A 222 -4.32 7.53 1.83
C LEU A 222 -5.10 6.98 3.03
N TYR A 223 -4.50 7.07 4.21
CA TYR A 223 -5.13 6.65 5.46
C TYR A 223 -6.19 7.64 5.94
N ASN A 224 -5.86 8.95 5.96
CA ASN A 224 -6.70 9.98 6.55
C ASN A 224 -7.77 10.52 5.58
N THR A 225 -7.49 10.53 4.27
CA THR A 225 -8.34 11.16 3.24
C THR A 225 -8.49 10.26 2.02
N PRO A 226 -9.11 9.06 2.18
CA PRO A 226 -9.33 8.15 1.07
C PRO A 226 -10.34 8.74 0.07
N ASN A 227 -10.04 8.69 -1.24
CA ASN A 227 -10.90 9.27 -2.27
C ASN A 227 -12.21 8.51 -2.50
N ASN A 228 -12.24 7.22 -2.16
CA ASN A 228 -13.42 6.36 -2.39
C ASN A 228 -13.49 5.22 -1.36
N ILE A 229 -14.62 4.51 -1.37
CA ILE A 229 -14.91 3.38 -0.48
C ILE A 229 -13.85 2.28 -0.61
N PHE A 230 -13.38 2.01 -1.84
CA PHE A 230 -12.36 0.98 -2.04
C PHE A 230 -11.06 1.31 -1.33
N VAL A 231 -10.53 2.53 -1.49
CA VAL A 231 -9.29 2.96 -0.80
C VAL A 231 -9.49 2.95 0.71
N ALA A 232 -10.63 3.44 1.19
CA ALA A 232 -10.99 3.48 2.61
C ALA A 232 -10.98 2.09 3.26
N GLY A 233 -11.60 1.10 2.60
CA GLY A 233 -11.65 -0.27 3.07
C GLY A 233 -10.36 -1.06 2.81
N PHE A 234 -9.60 -0.71 1.76
CA PHE A 234 -8.36 -1.40 1.44
C PHE A 234 -7.19 -0.97 2.33
N ILE A 235 -7.09 0.31 2.69
CA ILE A 235 -5.99 0.86 3.51
C ILE A 235 -6.36 0.85 4.99
N GLY A 236 -5.62 0.09 5.79
CA GLY A 236 -5.76 -0.03 7.25
C GLY A 236 -5.95 -1.47 7.71
N SER A 237 -5.50 -1.76 8.94
CA SER A 237 -5.67 -3.07 9.61
C SER A 237 -5.92 -2.83 11.10
N PRO A 238 -7.14 -3.12 11.59
CA PRO A 238 -8.31 -3.56 10.84
C PRO A 238 -8.79 -2.56 9.79
N GLN A 239 -9.65 -3.03 8.87
CA GLN A 239 -10.24 -2.18 7.83
C GLN A 239 -11.20 -1.14 8.41
N MET A 240 -11.47 -0.06 7.67
CA MET A 240 -12.50 0.93 8.03
C MET A 240 -13.87 0.26 8.12
N ASN A 241 -14.63 0.55 9.17
CA ASN A 241 -16.03 0.19 9.22
C ASN A 241 -16.80 1.01 8.20
N LEU A 242 -17.55 0.37 7.32
CA LEU A 242 -18.36 0.98 6.27
C LEU A 242 -19.81 0.60 6.50
N ILE A 243 -20.66 1.60 6.78
CA ILE A 243 -22.03 1.39 7.25
C ILE A 243 -22.97 2.27 6.42
N ASP A 244 -24.02 1.70 5.88
CA ASP A 244 -25.10 2.46 5.24
C ASP A 244 -25.82 3.34 6.26
N ALA A 245 -26.09 4.59 5.90
CA ALA A 245 -26.81 5.52 6.75
C ALA A 245 -27.80 6.36 5.95
N ALA A 246 -29.04 6.49 6.46
CA ALA A 246 -30.01 7.43 5.93
C ALA A 246 -29.69 8.84 6.45
N VAL A 247 -29.63 9.81 5.54
CA VAL A 247 -29.37 11.21 5.89
C VAL A 247 -30.69 11.92 6.16
N SER A 248 -30.81 12.52 7.33
CA SER A 248 -31.88 13.45 7.69
C SER A 248 -31.32 14.79 8.14
N GLN A 249 -32.19 15.79 8.32
CA GLN A 249 -31.76 17.11 8.75
C GLN A 249 -32.54 17.52 10.01
N GLU A 250 -31.80 17.95 11.04
CA GLU A 250 -32.35 18.57 12.24
C GLU A 250 -31.77 19.99 12.39
N GLY A 251 -32.58 21.00 12.08
CA GLY A 251 -32.15 22.41 12.05
C GLY A 251 -31.06 22.62 10.99
N SER A 252 -29.85 22.98 11.41
CA SER A 252 -28.68 23.18 10.53
C SER A 252 -27.74 21.97 10.49
N GLN A 253 -28.06 20.89 11.20
CA GLN A 253 -27.21 19.70 11.29
C GLN A 253 -27.78 18.54 10.45
N ALA A 254 -26.87 17.81 9.78
CA ALA A 254 -27.19 16.54 9.19
C ALA A 254 -27.08 15.45 10.24
N VAL A 255 -28.03 14.53 10.19
CA VAL A 255 -28.16 13.39 11.10
C VAL A 255 -28.09 12.12 10.29
N LEU A 256 -27.21 11.20 10.68
CA LEU A 256 -26.97 9.92 10.03
C LEU A 256 -27.64 8.81 10.85
N LYS A 257 -28.68 8.18 10.31
CA LYS A 257 -29.34 7.02 10.89
C LYS A 257 -28.74 5.75 10.27
N MET A 258 -27.93 5.02 11.02
CA MET A 258 -27.24 3.79 10.60
C MET A 258 -28.07 2.54 10.92
N SER A 259 -28.87 2.58 12.01
CA SER A 259 -29.85 1.54 12.38
C SER A 259 -31.00 2.17 13.15
N GLU A 260 -31.96 1.36 13.64
CA GLU A 260 -33.01 1.88 14.52
C GLU A 260 -32.47 2.44 15.85
N GLU A 261 -31.32 1.91 16.30
CA GLU A 261 -30.72 2.24 17.60
C GLU A 261 -29.53 3.19 17.48
N VAL A 262 -28.93 3.33 16.28
CA VAL A 262 -27.70 4.10 16.09
C VAL A 262 -27.96 5.30 15.17
N THR A 263 -27.95 6.46 15.78
CA THR A 263 -28.12 7.75 15.08
C THR A 263 -27.07 8.73 15.58
N ILE A 264 -26.39 9.41 14.65
CA ILE A 264 -25.24 10.28 14.93
C ILE A 264 -25.46 11.64 14.28
N LYS A 265 -25.18 12.72 15.03
CA LYS A 265 -25.20 14.09 14.50
C LYS A 265 -23.81 14.48 14.00
N LEU A 266 -23.76 15.04 12.81
CA LEU A 266 -22.51 15.49 12.21
C LEU A 266 -22.12 16.93 12.66
N PRO A 267 -20.82 17.22 12.72
CA PRO A 267 -20.32 18.58 12.89
C PRO A 267 -20.83 19.52 11.79
N ALA A 268 -20.90 20.82 12.09
CA ALA A 268 -21.50 21.83 11.21
C ALA A 268 -20.91 21.85 9.80
N GLU A 269 -19.59 21.68 9.67
CA GLU A 269 -18.91 21.72 8.37
C GLU A 269 -19.31 20.54 7.47
N LYS A 270 -19.31 19.31 8.02
CA LYS A 270 -19.74 18.09 7.30
C LYS A 270 -21.24 18.12 7.00
N SER A 271 -22.04 18.60 7.96
CA SER A 271 -23.48 18.80 7.79
C SER A 271 -23.80 19.71 6.62
N LYS A 272 -23.13 20.88 6.57
CA LYS A 272 -23.33 21.86 5.50
C LYS A 272 -23.10 21.23 4.13
N LYS A 273 -21.99 20.48 3.96
CA LYS A 273 -21.66 19.85 2.67
C LYS A 273 -22.74 18.87 2.23
N LEU A 274 -23.21 17.99 3.12
CA LEU A 274 -24.28 17.03 2.82
C LEU A 274 -25.61 17.71 2.47
N ILE A 275 -25.96 18.79 3.16
CA ILE A 275 -27.20 19.54 2.91
C ILE A 275 -27.13 20.31 1.59
N ASP A 276 -26.02 21.05 1.35
CA ASP A 276 -25.83 21.88 0.17
C ASP A 276 -25.77 21.02 -1.12
N GLU A 277 -25.20 19.81 -1.05
CA GLU A 277 -25.11 18.87 -2.17
C GLU A 277 -26.36 17.97 -2.33
N GLY A 278 -27.41 18.18 -1.49
CA GLY A 278 -28.73 17.53 -1.65
C GLY A 278 -28.74 16.06 -1.28
N TYR A 279 -28.02 15.66 -0.23
CA TYR A 279 -28.00 14.28 0.30
C TYR A 279 -29.11 14.04 1.33
N VAL A 280 -29.84 15.05 1.80
CA VAL A 280 -30.96 14.87 2.72
C VAL A 280 -32.05 14.00 2.08
N GLY A 281 -32.47 12.94 2.78
CA GLY A 281 -33.40 11.92 2.29
C GLY A 281 -32.75 10.79 1.47
N LYS A 282 -31.42 10.83 1.24
CA LYS A 282 -30.69 9.76 0.54
C LYS A 282 -29.96 8.86 1.54
N THR A 283 -29.54 7.68 1.04
CA THR A 283 -28.63 6.79 1.76
C THR A 283 -27.21 7.05 1.31
N VAL A 284 -26.29 7.19 2.26
CA VAL A 284 -24.85 7.34 2.08
C VAL A 284 -24.12 6.19 2.76
N VAL A 285 -22.81 6.04 2.50
CA VAL A 285 -21.96 5.11 3.24
C VAL A 285 -21.09 5.90 4.22
N VAL A 286 -21.19 5.56 5.49
CA VAL A 286 -20.39 6.12 6.57
C VAL A 286 -19.16 5.27 6.78
N GLY A 287 -17.99 5.90 6.75
CA GLY A 287 -16.71 5.27 7.06
C GLY A 287 -16.15 5.77 8.39
N ILE A 288 -15.84 4.86 9.30
CA ILE A 288 -15.16 5.18 10.57
C ILE A 288 -14.07 4.15 10.86
N ARG A 289 -12.89 4.62 11.21
CA ARG A 289 -11.78 3.73 11.54
C ARG A 289 -12.00 3.05 12.89
N PRO A 290 -11.54 1.79 13.07
CA PRO A 290 -11.69 1.07 14.33
C PRO A 290 -11.12 1.80 15.56
N GLU A 291 -10.04 2.53 15.42
CA GLU A 291 -9.41 3.32 16.49
C GLU A 291 -10.15 4.61 16.83
N ASP A 292 -11.06 5.06 15.97
CA ASP A 292 -11.89 6.24 16.18
C ASP A 292 -13.26 5.90 16.79
N VAL A 293 -13.48 4.61 17.14
CA VAL A 293 -14.59 4.13 17.96
C VAL A 293 -14.05 3.71 19.33
N LYS A 294 -14.51 4.35 20.40
CA LYS A 294 -13.94 4.19 21.74
C LYS A 294 -14.97 3.83 22.80
N ASP A 295 -14.55 3.00 23.75
CA ASP A 295 -15.27 2.60 24.95
C ASP A 295 -14.83 3.37 26.20
N ASP A 296 -14.02 4.40 26.03
CA ASP A 296 -13.47 5.23 27.12
C ASP A 296 -14.55 6.16 27.67
N PRO A 297 -14.81 6.15 29.02
CA PRO A 297 -15.88 6.92 29.62
C PRO A 297 -15.72 8.45 29.47
N GLU A 298 -14.47 8.95 29.51
CA GLU A 298 -14.22 10.40 29.36
C GLU A 298 -14.49 10.83 27.90
N PHE A 299 -14.09 9.99 26.96
CA PHE A 299 -14.37 10.22 25.55
C PHE A 299 -15.88 10.18 25.25
N ILE A 300 -16.60 9.18 25.78
CA ILE A 300 -18.06 9.08 25.63
C ILE A 300 -18.78 10.30 26.24
N ALA A 301 -18.33 10.75 27.41
CA ALA A 301 -18.91 11.93 28.05
C ALA A 301 -18.75 13.21 27.20
N ALA A 302 -17.65 13.32 26.46
CA ALA A 302 -17.37 14.46 25.55
C ALA A 302 -18.10 14.36 24.20
N HIS A 303 -18.57 13.16 23.79
CA HIS A 303 -19.14 12.89 22.45
C HIS A 303 -20.59 12.37 22.53
N GLN A 304 -21.46 13.04 23.28
CA GLN A 304 -22.85 12.61 23.53
C GLN A 304 -23.70 12.47 22.27
N ASP A 305 -23.44 13.27 21.22
CA ASP A 305 -24.16 13.25 19.95
C ASP A 305 -23.71 12.10 19.02
N ALA A 306 -22.71 11.34 19.43
CA ALA A 306 -22.12 10.24 18.65
C ALA A 306 -22.01 8.92 19.44
N LYS A 307 -22.67 8.86 20.59
CA LYS A 307 -22.69 7.64 21.42
C LYS A 307 -23.74 6.65 20.97
N PHE A 308 -23.44 5.37 21.15
CA PHE A 308 -24.32 4.26 20.87
C PHE A 308 -23.99 3.07 21.75
N LYS A 309 -24.89 2.12 21.82
CA LYS A 309 -24.67 0.85 22.50
C LYS A 309 -24.62 -0.28 21.48
N ALA A 310 -23.75 -1.27 21.77
CA ALA A 310 -23.69 -2.48 20.96
C ALA A 310 -23.28 -3.69 21.80
N THR A 311 -23.79 -4.87 21.41
CA THR A 311 -23.41 -6.14 22.03
C THR A 311 -22.12 -6.67 21.42
N ILE A 312 -21.12 -6.97 22.25
CA ILE A 312 -19.87 -7.55 21.80
C ILE A 312 -20.06 -8.99 21.35
N ARG A 313 -19.66 -9.30 20.12
CA ARG A 313 -19.69 -10.64 19.54
C ARG A 313 -18.38 -11.39 19.73
N VAL A 314 -17.26 -10.71 19.45
CA VAL A 314 -15.91 -11.31 19.55
C VAL A 314 -14.97 -10.34 20.24
N TYR A 315 -14.06 -10.89 21.03
CA TYR A 315 -12.98 -10.19 21.73
C TYR A 315 -11.65 -10.77 21.27
N GLU A 316 -10.81 -9.97 20.61
CA GLU A 316 -9.48 -10.36 20.14
C GLU A 316 -8.40 -9.58 20.86
N LEU A 317 -7.64 -10.26 21.74
CA LEU A 317 -6.48 -9.65 22.42
C LEU A 317 -5.23 -9.78 21.54
N LEU A 318 -4.72 -8.65 21.08
CA LEU A 318 -3.51 -8.57 20.24
C LEU A 318 -2.27 -8.09 21.03
N GLY A 319 -2.30 -8.18 22.36
CA GLY A 319 -1.23 -7.78 23.28
C GLY A 319 -1.34 -6.31 23.66
N ALA A 320 -0.92 -5.38 22.80
CA ALA A 320 -0.94 -3.94 23.07
C ALA A 320 -2.32 -3.30 22.84
N GLU A 321 -3.23 -3.99 22.18
CA GLU A 321 -4.56 -3.53 21.79
C GLU A 321 -5.57 -4.67 21.76
N VAL A 322 -6.86 -4.34 21.80
CA VAL A 322 -7.97 -5.27 21.70
C VAL A 322 -8.88 -4.83 20.55
N ASN A 323 -9.27 -5.75 19.69
CA ASN A 323 -10.35 -5.56 18.77
C ASN A 323 -11.64 -6.12 19.36
N LEU A 324 -12.65 -5.27 19.51
CA LEU A 324 -14.01 -5.64 19.87
C LEU A 324 -14.85 -5.67 18.62
N HIS A 325 -15.43 -6.82 18.27
CA HIS A 325 -16.34 -6.95 17.14
C HIS A 325 -17.78 -6.86 17.65
N TYR A 326 -18.58 -6.03 16.98
CA TYR A 326 -19.97 -5.75 17.29
C TYR A 326 -20.78 -5.53 16.00
N GLU A 327 -22.08 -5.37 16.10
CA GLU A 327 -22.95 -5.16 14.95
C GLU A 327 -23.68 -3.81 15.03
N ILE A 328 -23.78 -3.12 13.90
CA ILE A 328 -24.69 -1.99 13.69
C ILE A 328 -25.63 -2.38 12.55
N GLY A 329 -26.90 -2.62 12.85
CA GLY A 329 -27.81 -3.27 11.90
C GLY A 329 -27.25 -4.65 11.51
N ASP A 330 -27.09 -4.88 10.18
CA ASP A 330 -26.56 -6.14 9.64
C ASP A 330 -25.04 -6.08 9.36
N VAL A 331 -24.36 -4.98 9.73
CA VAL A 331 -22.93 -4.77 9.44
C VAL A 331 -22.09 -5.12 10.65
N THR A 332 -21.14 -6.04 10.50
CA THR A 332 -20.11 -6.32 11.49
C THR A 332 -19.09 -5.20 11.51
N CYS A 333 -18.94 -4.57 12.67
CA CYS A 333 -18.01 -3.47 12.92
C CYS A 333 -16.92 -3.89 13.91
N THR A 334 -15.81 -3.17 13.90
CA THR A 334 -14.71 -3.37 14.84
C THR A 334 -14.39 -2.05 15.56
N ALA A 335 -14.20 -2.11 16.86
CA ALA A 335 -13.59 -1.04 17.65
C ALA A 335 -12.22 -1.50 18.14
N LYS A 336 -11.22 -0.66 17.96
CA LYS A 336 -9.86 -0.90 18.47
C LYS A 336 -9.67 -0.13 19.78
N VAL A 337 -9.65 -0.86 20.87
CA VAL A 337 -9.69 -0.30 22.22
C VAL A 337 -8.46 -0.67 23.06
N ASN A 338 -8.34 -0.03 24.22
CA ASN A 338 -7.26 -0.30 25.16
C ASN A 338 -7.36 -1.73 25.72
N PRO A 339 -6.26 -2.49 25.90
CA PRO A 339 -6.28 -3.84 26.46
C PRO A 339 -6.77 -3.92 27.91
N ARG A 340 -6.94 -2.78 28.59
CA ARG A 340 -7.56 -2.70 29.92
C ARG A 340 -9.08 -2.70 29.90
N THR A 341 -9.70 -2.74 28.73
CA THR A 341 -11.17 -2.85 28.61
C THR A 341 -11.70 -4.04 29.39
N THR A 342 -12.81 -3.85 30.07
CA THR A 342 -13.53 -4.92 30.79
C THR A 342 -14.56 -5.63 29.93
N ALA A 343 -14.81 -5.12 28.71
CA ALA A 343 -15.78 -5.66 27.77
C ALA A 343 -15.49 -7.13 27.41
N ARG A 344 -16.53 -7.97 27.40
CA ARG A 344 -16.46 -9.39 27.03
C ARG A 344 -17.58 -9.75 26.04
N PRO A 345 -17.43 -10.86 25.29
CA PRO A 345 -18.50 -11.34 24.44
C PRO A 345 -19.81 -11.54 25.23
N GLY A 346 -20.91 -10.97 24.69
CA GLY A 346 -22.22 -10.94 25.32
C GLY A 346 -22.53 -9.68 26.11
N ASP A 347 -21.52 -8.88 26.47
CA ASP A 347 -21.77 -7.61 27.16
C ASP A 347 -22.36 -6.56 26.21
N GLU A 348 -23.29 -5.76 26.70
CA GLU A 348 -23.73 -4.52 26.07
C GLU A 348 -22.77 -3.40 26.50
N VAL A 349 -22.02 -2.84 25.54
CA VAL A 349 -21.02 -1.80 25.78
C VAL A 349 -21.46 -0.50 25.14
N GLU A 350 -21.28 0.62 25.86
CA GLU A 350 -21.47 1.95 25.29
C GLU A 350 -20.18 2.41 24.61
N PHE A 351 -20.31 2.91 23.39
CA PHE A 351 -19.25 3.47 22.58
C PHE A 351 -19.56 4.90 22.17
N ALA A 352 -18.54 5.64 21.73
CA ALA A 352 -18.70 6.85 20.98
C ALA A 352 -17.78 6.86 19.75
N MET A 353 -18.26 7.46 18.65
CA MET A 353 -17.48 7.69 17.44
C MET A 353 -16.85 9.09 17.46
N ASP A 354 -15.59 9.20 16.98
CA ASP A 354 -15.00 10.49 16.69
C ASP A 354 -15.55 11.02 15.36
N VAL A 355 -16.61 11.82 15.43
CA VAL A 355 -17.28 12.39 14.25
C VAL A 355 -16.39 13.33 13.44
N THR A 356 -15.29 13.83 14.01
CA THR A 356 -14.32 14.64 13.28
C THR A 356 -13.49 13.82 12.30
N ARG A 357 -13.34 12.50 12.56
CA ARG A 357 -12.62 11.51 11.76
C ARG A 357 -13.54 10.65 10.87
N LEU A 358 -14.84 10.84 10.98
CA LEU A 358 -15.82 10.10 10.19
C LEU A 358 -15.80 10.59 8.73
N HIS A 359 -15.87 9.66 7.80
CA HIS A 359 -15.97 9.91 6.36
C HIS A 359 -17.38 9.61 5.87
N VAL A 360 -17.83 10.34 4.86
CA VAL A 360 -19.10 10.06 4.20
C VAL A 360 -18.84 9.89 2.71
N PHE A 361 -19.35 8.80 2.15
CA PHE A 361 -19.20 8.47 0.73
C PHE A 361 -20.58 8.40 0.08
N ASP A 362 -20.64 8.81 -1.17
CA ASP A 362 -21.80 8.62 -2.02
C ASP A 362 -21.98 7.12 -2.32
N LYS A 363 -23.19 6.60 -2.12
CA LYS A 363 -23.45 5.16 -2.25
C LYS A 363 -23.41 4.67 -3.70
N GLU A 364 -23.73 5.52 -4.67
CA GLU A 364 -23.80 5.14 -6.08
C GLU A 364 -22.45 5.26 -6.78
N THR A 365 -21.74 6.36 -6.52
CA THR A 365 -20.44 6.63 -7.16
C THR A 365 -19.28 6.06 -6.37
N GLU A 366 -19.48 5.65 -5.12
CA GLU A 366 -18.46 5.24 -4.14
C GLU A 366 -17.44 6.34 -3.79
N MET A 367 -17.59 7.55 -4.31
CA MET A 367 -16.66 8.65 -4.08
C MET A 367 -16.94 9.34 -2.74
N VAL A 368 -15.88 9.90 -2.16
CA VAL A 368 -16.00 10.64 -0.91
C VAL A 368 -16.80 11.94 -1.12
N ILE A 369 -17.75 12.18 -0.21
CA ILE A 369 -18.47 13.45 -0.09
C ILE A 369 -17.71 14.36 0.88
N THR A 370 -17.35 13.84 2.08
CA THR A 370 -16.62 14.60 3.11
C THR A 370 -15.77 13.71 3.98
N HIS A 371 -14.64 14.26 4.43
CA HIS A 371 -13.73 13.62 5.39
C HIS A 371 -13.95 14.15 6.79
#